data_d8ed73a5a160b9ea29616ee70610dcad
#
_entry.id   d8ed73a5a160b9ea29616ee70610dcad
#
_cell.length_a   1.000
_cell.length_b   1.000
_cell.length_c   1.000
_cell.angle_alpha   90.00
_cell.angle_beta   90.00
_cell.angle_gamma   90.00
#
_symmetry.space_group_name_H-M   'P 1'
#
loop_
_entity.id
_entity.type
_entity.pdbx_description
1 polymer ?
#
loop_
_entity_poly.entity_id
_entity_poly.type
_entity_poly.pdbx_seq_one_letter_code
_entity_poly.pdbx_strand_id
1 'polypeptide(L)'
;MASRESIVTSISPDLTPLVEFSRQFLSGGKRFRALFCYWGWRSVCAPDSPLSPVVGAASALEIFHAAALVHDDIIDNSDTRRGAPSAHRLFDGLHARSGWAGDDTEFGRASAILLGDLMLGWSDELLDDALLEATDAAGARQARIEFNRMRTEVTAGQYLDILEERAWVTQPDSELLDRAHRVIVYKSAKYSVLAPLVIGAALAGATAEQLGSLREFGLPLGIAFQLRDDVLGVFGDAAVTGKPSGDDLREGKRTVLIALARDHGSAETRTLIDELLGNPDLTESQIVRLQSAIQASGAVDRVETLIADNVAEARRVLASAPLHADAVAELGALTDTVTRRSF
;
A
#
# COMPACT_ATOMS: atom_id res chain seq x y z
N MET A 1 -4.63 -11.66 18.21
CA MET A 1 -6.00 -11.14 18.03
C MET A 1 -6.91 -11.54 19.21
N ALA A 2 -7.19 -12.82 19.50
CA ALA A 2 -8.17 -13.22 20.54
C ALA A 2 -7.97 -12.57 21.92
N SER A 3 -6.72 -12.44 22.41
CA SER A 3 -6.44 -11.77 23.70
C SER A 3 -6.76 -10.28 23.69
N ARG A 4 -6.49 -9.59 22.59
CA ARG A 4 -6.74 -8.15 22.42
C ARG A 4 -8.23 -7.84 22.25
N GLU A 5 -8.94 -8.70 21.52
CA GLU A 5 -10.40 -8.67 21.41
C GLU A 5 -11.06 -8.85 22.78
N SER A 6 -10.54 -9.78 23.62
CA SER A 6 -11.02 -9.97 24.98
C SER A 6 -10.84 -8.72 25.85
N ILE A 7 -9.75 -7.97 25.69
CA ILE A 7 -9.55 -6.69 26.39
C ILE A 7 -10.63 -5.71 25.99
N VAL A 8 -10.84 -5.49 24.68
CA VAL A 8 -11.82 -4.52 24.15
C VAL A 8 -13.23 -4.86 24.61
N THR A 9 -13.66 -6.11 24.46
CA THR A 9 -15.02 -6.54 24.82
C THR A 9 -15.27 -6.61 26.33
N SER A 10 -14.19 -6.72 27.14
CA SER A 10 -14.31 -6.66 28.61
C SER A 10 -14.61 -5.25 29.15
N ILE A 11 -14.30 -4.21 28.37
CA ILE A 11 -14.56 -2.81 28.76
C ILE A 11 -16.06 -2.51 28.64
N SER A 12 -16.67 -2.81 27.47
CA SER A 12 -18.09 -2.70 27.22
C SER A 12 -18.52 -3.58 26.04
N PRO A 13 -19.73 -4.18 26.09
CA PRO A 13 -20.34 -4.81 24.91
C PRO A 13 -20.52 -3.86 23.72
N ASP A 14 -20.64 -2.55 23.96
CA ASP A 14 -20.77 -1.52 22.91
C ASP A 14 -19.54 -1.43 22.01
N LEU A 15 -18.39 -1.99 22.43
CA LEU A 15 -17.16 -2.02 21.65
C LEU A 15 -17.05 -3.23 20.71
N THR A 16 -18.06 -4.12 20.69
CA THR A 16 -18.11 -5.26 19.77
C THR A 16 -17.90 -4.86 18.30
N PRO A 17 -18.50 -3.75 17.78
CA PRO A 17 -18.28 -3.31 16.40
C PRO A 17 -16.81 -3.02 16.06
N LEU A 18 -16.00 -2.51 16.99
CA LEU A 18 -14.56 -2.30 16.77
C LEU A 18 -13.86 -3.62 16.44
N VAL A 19 -14.19 -4.70 17.14
CA VAL A 19 -13.63 -6.04 16.92
C VAL A 19 -14.14 -6.64 15.61
N GLU A 20 -15.43 -6.55 15.35
CA GLU A 20 -16.05 -7.09 14.13
C GLU A 20 -15.51 -6.41 12.87
N PHE A 21 -15.42 -5.09 12.85
CA PHE A 21 -14.90 -4.34 11.70
C PHE A 21 -13.40 -4.55 11.53
N SER A 22 -12.61 -4.64 12.61
CA SER A 22 -11.19 -5.00 12.49
C SER A 22 -11.01 -6.37 11.81
N ARG A 23 -11.80 -7.37 12.15
CA ARG A 23 -11.77 -8.70 11.51
C ARG A 23 -12.13 -8.62 10.03
N GLN A 24 -13.13 -7.79 9.67
CA GLN A 24 -13.51 -7.58 8.28
C GLN A 24 -12.34 -6.99 7.47
N PHE A 25 -11.66 -5.96 7.98
CA PHE A 25 -10.51 -5.36 7.32
C PHE A 25 -9.27 -6.26 7.26
N LEU A 26 -9.17 -7.22 8.18
CA LEU A 26 -8.13 -8.25 8.18
C LEU A 26 -8.49 -9.44 7.28
N SER A 27 -9.67 -9.50 6.69
CA SER A 27 -10.04 -10.56 5.76
C SER A 27 -9.68 -10.21 4.31
N GLY A 28 -9.50 -11.23 3.45
CA GLY A 28 -9.20 -11.04 2.03
C GLY A 28 -7.83 -10.42 1.75
N GLY A 29 -7.64 -9.92 0.53
CA GLY A 29 -6.39 -9.35 0.04
C GLY A 29 -5.35 -10.38 -0.41
N LYS A 30 -4.38 -9.93 -1.21
CA LYS A 30 -3.34 -10.79 -1.82
C LYS A 30 -2.16 -11.07 -0.89
N ARG A 31 -2.09 -10.44 0.27
CA ARG A 31 -1.07 -10.63 1.32
C ARG A 31 0.37 -10.47 0.84
N PHE A 32 0.62 -9.58 -0.10
CA PHE A 32 1.96 -9.42 -0.68
C PHE A 32 3.01 -9.01 0.34
N ARG A 33 2.66 -8.14 1.32
CA ARG A 33 3.60 -7.73 2.37
C ARG A 33 4.04 -8.90 3.24
N ALA A 34 3.10 -9.76 3.61
CA ALA A 34 3.39 -10.99 4.33
C ALA A 34 4.25 -11.94 3.49
N LEU A 35 3.95 -12.10 2.19
CA LEU A 35 4.74 -12.93 1.29
C LEU A 35 6.16 -12.41 1.10
N PHE A 36 6.34 -11.11 0.89
CA PHE A 36 7.68 -10.51 0.79
C PHE A 36 8.45 -10.64 2.11
N CYS A 37 7.81 -10.47 3.26
CA CYS A 37 8.45 -10.68 4.55
C CYS A 37 8.88 -12.14 4.72
N TYR A 38 8.01 -13.09 4.42
CA TYR A 38 8.31 -14.50 4.48
C TYR A 38 9.47 -14.90 3.56
N TRP A 39 9.45 -14.46 2.29
CA TRP A 39 10.50 -14.80 1.33
C TRP A 39 11.80 -14.02 1.59
N GLY A 40 11.74 -12.83 2.16
CA GLY A 40 12.91 -12.15 2.69
C GLY A 40 13.58 -12.95 3.81
N TRP A 41 12.81 -13.44 4.76
CA TRP A 41 13.29 -14.33 5.82
C TRP A 41 13.82 -15.65 5.26
N ARG A 42 13.08 -16.29 4.37
CA ARG A 42 13.42 -17.58 3.76
C ARG A 42 14.66 -17.50 2.89
N SER A 43 14.99 -16.35 2.36
CA SER A 43 16.18 -16.13 1.54
C SER A 43 17.50 -16.26 2.31
N VAL A 44 17.44 -16.27 3.64
CA VAL A 44 18.60 -16.25 4.54
C VAL A 44 18.62 -17.45 5.49
N CYS A 45 17.45 -17.82 6.06
CA CYS A 45 17.37 -18.81 7.13
C CYS A 45 17.56 -20.25 6.63
N ALA A 46 17.98 -21.15 7.53
CA ALA A 46 18.02 -22.59 7.27
C ALA A 46 16.60 -23.16 7.03
N PRO A 47 16.47 -24.29 6.26
CA PRO A 47 15.18 -24.88 5.92
C PRO A 47 14.28 -25.26 7.10
N ASP A 48 14.88 -25.63 8.22
CA ASP A 48 14.25 -26.09 9.45
C ASP A 48 14.08 -25.02 10.53
N SER A 49 14.37 -23.75 10.17
CA SER A 49 14.21 -22.61 11.09
C SER A 49 12.74 -22.47 11.56
N PRO A 50 12.49 -22.14 12.84
CA PRO A 50 11.13 -21.94 13.37
C PRO A 50 10.38 -20.84 12.62
N LEU A 51 9.13 -21.12 12.20
CA LEU A 51 8.29 -20.17 11.44
C LEU A 51 7.62 -19.12 12.32
N SER A 52 7.51 -19.34 13.63
CA SER A 52 6.74 -18.47 14.52
C SER A 52 7.18 -16.99 14.44
N PRO A 53 8.48 -16.63 14.50
CA PRO A 53 8.90 -15.24 14.43
C PRO A 53 8.49 -14.54 13.11
N VAL A 54 8.71 -15.21 11.96
CA VAL A 54 8.38 -14.60 10.67
C VAL A 54 6.88 -14.54 10.43
N VAL A 55 6.10 -15.51 10.90
CA VAL A 55 4.63 -15.46 10.83
C VAL A 55 4.09 -14.30 11.68
N GLY A 56 4.65 -14.07 12.86
CA GLY A 56 4.30 -12.93 13.70
C GLY A 56 4.64 -11.59 13.03
N ALA A 57 5.86 -11.43 12.50
CA ALA A 57 6.28 -10.22 11.82
C ALA A 57 5.46 -9.96 10.54
N ALA A 58 5.21 -10.98 9.72
CA ALA A 58 4.36 -10.89 8.54
C ALA A 58 2.91 -10.51 8.89
N SER A 59 2.37 -11.06 9.97
CA SER A 59 1.04 -10.72 10.47
C SER A 59 0.98 -9.27 10.99
N ALA A 60 2.02 -8.80 11.68
CA ALA A 60 2.14 -7.41 12.12
C ALA A 60 2.09 -6.44 10.93
N LEU A 61 2.81 -6.75 9.83
CA LEU A 61 2.78 -5.97 8.59
C LEU A 61 1.38 -5.92 7.95
N GLU A 62 0.62 -7.01 7.99
CA GLU A 62 -0.74 -7.06 7.45
C GLU A 62 -1.74 -6.29 8.33
N ILE A 63 -1.59 -6.32 9.66
CA ILE A 63 -2.40 -5.50 10.56
C ILE A 63 -2.08 -4.02 10.38
N PHE A 64 -0.79 -3.66 10.28
CA PHE A 64 -0.39 -2.31 9.94
C PHE A 64 -1.01 -1.83 8.61
N HIS A 65 -0.99 -2.71 7.60
CA HIS A 65 -1.60 -2.40 6.31
C HIS A 65 -3.11 -2.18 6.42
N ALA A 66 -3.82 -2.98 7.20
CA ALA A 66 -5.25 -2.79 7.40
C ALA A 66 -5.55 -1.45 8.10
N ALA A 67 -4.75 -1.07 9.11
CA ALA A 67 -4.82 0.25 9.75
C ALA A 67 -4.58 1.39 8.74
N ALA A 68 -3.54 1.26 7.92
CA ALA A 68 -3.23 2.25 6.88
C ALA A 68 -4.39 2.41 5.88
N LEU A 69 -5.05 1.31 5.46
CA LEU A 69 -6.22 1.38 4.59
C LEU A 69 -7.43 2.05 5.25
N VAL A 70 -7.64 1.83 6.55
CA VAL A 70 -8.72 2.50 7.31
C VAL A 70 -8.51 4.01 7.31
N HIS A 71 -7.27 4.46 7.58
CA HIS A 71 -6.94 5.89 7.58
C HIS A 71 -6.97 6.49 6.16
N ASP A 72 -6.44 5.77 5.16
CA ASP A 72 -6.42 6.17 3.75
C ASP A 72 -7.85 6.41 3.23
N ASP A 73 -8.79 5.49 3.51
CA ASP A 73 -10.20 5.63 3.12
C ASP A 73 -10.88 6.87 3.71
N ILE A 74 -10.49 7.30 4.92
CA ILE A 74 -10.99 8.53 5.54
C ILE A 74 -10.39 9.76 4.86
N ILE A 75 -9.09 9.73 4.56
CA ILE A 75 -8.34 10.81 3.94
C ILE A 75 -8.83 11.05 2.52
N ASP A 76 -8.95 9.98 1.74
CA ASP A 76 -9.37 10.01 0.34
C ASP A 76 -10.90 10.12 0.18
N ASN A 77 -11.64 10.04 1.29
CA ASN A 77 -13.11 10.01 1.29
C ASN A 77 -13.69 8.85 0.46
N SER A 78 -13.01 7.69 0.48
CA SER A 78 -13.38 6.48 -0.27
C SER A 78 -14.50 5.72 0.44
N ASP A 79 -15.65 5.58 -0.20
CA ASP A 79 -16.83 4.92 0.38
C ASP A 79 -16.71 3.40 0.44
N THR A 80 -15.86 2.82 -0.43
CA THR A 80 -15.75 1.38 -0.58
C THR A 80 -14.29 0.91 -0.57
N ARG A 81 -14.07 -0.30 -0.03
CA ARG A 81 -12.79 -0.99 -0.05
C ARG A 81 -13.01 -2.48 -0.35
N ARG A 82 -12.35 -3.00 -1.39
CA ARG A 82 -12.47 -4.41 -1.83
C ARG A 82 -13.93 -4.84 -2.08
N GLY A 83 -14.74 -3.97 -2.68
CA GLY A 83 -16.15 -4.23 -2.97
C GLY A 83 -17.09 -4.22 -1.75
N ALA A 84 -16.61 -3.80 -0.57
CA ALA A 84 -17.40 -3.63 0.65
C ALA A 84 -17.31 -2.18 1.15
N PRO A 85 -18.22 -1.73 2.03
CA PRO A 85 -18.12 -0.40 2.64
C PRO A 85 -16.80 -0.21 3.40
N SER A 86 -16.21 0.98 3.30
CA SER A 86 -15.06 1.40 4.09
C SER A 86 -15.40 1.50 5.59
N ALA A 87 -14.38 1.59 6.46
CA ALA A 87 -14.59 1.57 7.91
C ALA A 87 -15.50 2.69 8.38
N HIS A 88 -15.28 3.92 7.93
CA HIS A 88 -16.12 5.05 8.32
C HIS A 88 -17.57 4.86 7.87
N ARG A 89 -17.82 4.28 6.69
CA ARG A 89 -19.17 3.98 6.21
C ARG A 89 -19.87 2.85 7.00
N LEU A 90 -19.10 1.89 7.51
CA LEU A 90 -19.66 0.87 8.42
C LEU A 90 -20.14 1.49 9.73
N PHE A 91 -19.37 2.43 10.30
CA PHE A 91 -19.74 3.15 11.52
C PHE A 91 -20.88 4.15 11.28
N ASP A 92 -20.92 4.87 10.13
CA ASP A 92 -22.07 5.71 9.73
C ASP A 92 -23.35 4.87 9.76
N GLY A 93 -23.32 3.71 9.08
CA GLY A 93 -24.44 2.81 9.03
C GLY A 93 -24.83 2.22 10.40
N LEU A 94 -23.88 2.00 11.30
CA LEU A 94 -24.15 1.59 12.67
C LEU A 94 -24.90 2.69 13.42
N HIS A 95 -24.39 3.93 13.37
CA HIS A 95 -25.02 5.08 14.01
C HIS A 95 -26.46 5.30 13.54
N ALA A 96 -26.65 5.32 12.22
CA ALA A 96 -27.99 5.52 11.63
C ALA A 96 -28.98 4.42 12.03
N ARG A 97 -28.57 3.13 12.00
CA ARG A 97 -29.45 2.00 12.41
C ARG A 97 -29.75 2.00 13.89
N SER A 98 -28.88 2.54 14.72
CA SER A 98 -29.06 2.61 16.18
C SER A 98 -29.89 3.81 16.61
N GLY A 99 -30.22 4.73 15.70
CA GLY A 99 -31.01 5.93 16.01
C GLY A 99 -30.33 6.87 17.01
N TRP A 100 -28.97 6.89 17.00
CA TRP A 100 -28.22 7.74 17.93
C TRP A 100 -28.32 9.22 17.55
N ALA A 101 -28.10 10.10 18.51
CA ALA A 101 -28.13 11.54 18.29
C ALA A 101 -26.81 12.03 17.64
N GLY A 102 -26.91 13.10 16.85
CA GLY A 102 -25.77 13.74 16.20
C GLY A 102 -25.64 13.34 14.74
N ASP A 103 -24.48 13.70 14.15
CA ASP A 103 -24.15 13.44 12.75
C ASP A 103 -23.50 12.05 12.60
N ASP A 104 -24.05 11.23 11.74
CA ASP A 104 -23.58 9.85 11.50
C ASP A 104 -22.22 9.84 10.79
N THR A 105 -21.99 10.77 9.87
CA THR A 105 -20.74 10.88 9.12
C THR A 105 -19.58 11.30 10.04
N GLU A 106 -19.80 12.27 10.95
CA GLU A 106 -18.80 12.65 11.96
C GLU A 106 -18.50 11.50 12.89
N PHE A 107 -19.53 10.79 13.38
CA PHE A 107 -19.34 9.59 14.22
C PHE A 107 -18.56 8.51 13.48
N GLY A 108 -18.89 8.25 12.19
CA GLY A 108 -18.23 7.27 11.37
C GLY A 108 -16.74 7.54 11.20
N ARG A 109 -16.40 8.78 10.86
CA ARG A 109 -15.00 9.21 10.71
C ARG A 109 -14.21 9.10 12.03
N ALA A 110 -14.75 9.64 13.12
CA ALA A 110 -14.12 9.57 14.44
C ALA A 110 -13.88 8.13 14.89
N SER A 111 -14.89 7.26 14.73
CA SER A 111 -14.80 5.84 15.11
C SER A 111 -13.79 5.09 14.25
N ALA A 112 -13.71 5.37 12.96
CA ALA A 112 -12.75 4.74 12.05
C ALA A 112 -11.31 5.20 12.34
N ILE A 113 -11.07 6.46 12.72
CA ILE A 113 -9.76 6.91 13.18
C ILE A 113 -9.30 6.06 14.37
N LEU A 114 -10.16 5.90 15.39
CA LEU A 114 -9.84 5.09 16.58
C LEU A 114 -9.63 3.60 16.24
N LEU A 115 -10.38 3.06 15.27
CA LEU A 115 -10.15 1.70 14.79
C LEU A 115 -8.76 1.55 14.16
N GLY A 116 -8.36 2.51 13.31
CA GLY A 116 -7.04 2.54 12.71
C GLY A 116 -5.93 2.63 13.76
N ASP A 117 -6.06 3.51 14.74
CA ASP A 117 -5.09 3.68 15.84
C ASP A 117 -4.96 2.40 16.69
N LEU A 118 -6.09 1.76 16.99
CA LEU A 118 -6.11 0.49 17.72
C LEU A 118 -5.36 -0.60 16.96
N MET A 119 -5.58 -0.70 15.65
CA MET A 119 -4.88 -1.66 14.80
C MET A 119 -3.39 -1.36 14.65
N LEU A 120 -2.97 -0.08 14.65
CA LEU A 120 -1.56 0.30 14.70
C LEU A 120 -0.90 -0.21 15.98
N GLY A 121 -1.56 -0.02 17.15
CA GLY A 121 -1.09 -0.56 18.43
C GLY A 121 -0.96 -2.08 18.39
N TRP A 122 -1.96 -2.79 17.88
CA TRP A 122 -1.92 -4.26 17.78
C TRP A 122 -0.83 -4.76 16.82
N SER A 123 -0.53 -4.02 15.76
CA SER A 123 0.59 -4.34 14.87
C SER A 123 1.93 -4.26 15.60
N ASP A 124 2.15 -3.21 16.39
CA ASP A 124 3.36 -3.04 17.20
C ASP A 124 3.55 -4.16 18.22
N GLU A 125 2.49 -4.45 18.98
CA GLU A 125 2.52 -5.52 20.00
C GLU A 125 2.82 -6.89 19.37
N LEU A 126 2.19 -7.20 18.22
CA LEU A 126 2.42 -8.47 17.54
C LEU A 126 3.84 -8.60 16.99
N LEU A 127 4.42 -7.48 16.52
CA LEU A 127 5.82 -7.48 16.12
C LEU A 127 6.74 -7.68 17.33
N ASP A 128 6.47 -7.01 18.46
CA ASP A 128 7.25 -7.20 19.68
C ASP A 128 7.23 -8.66 20.15
N ASP A 129 6.05 -9.30 20.18
CA ASP A 129 5.90 -10.72 20.50
C ASP A 129 6.76 -11.59 19.56
N ALA A 130 6.73 -11.31 18.25
CA ALA A 130 7.51 -12.04 17.24
C ALA A 130 9.02 -11.87 17.41
N LEU A 131 9.47 -10.65 17.76
CA LEU A 131 10.89 -10.36 17.98
C LEU A 131 11.44 -11.02 19.26
N LEU A 132 10.60 -11.20 20.29
CA LEU A 132 10.98 -11.92 21.50
C LEU A 132 11.19 -13.42 21.25
N GLU A 133 10.51 -13.99 20.25
CA GLU A 133 10.67 -15.40 19.85
C GLU A 133 11.88 -15.62 18.91
N ALA A 134 12.51 -14.55 18.41
CA ALA A 134 13.63 -14.65 17.50
C ALA A 134 14.88 -15.18 18.20
N THR A 135 15.61 -16.08 17.54
CA THR A 135 16.84 -16.70 18.08
C THR A 135 18.05 -15.79 17.98
N ASP A 136 18.03 -14.79 17.07
CA ASP A 136 19.09 -13.80 16.91
C ASP A 136 18.61 -12.41 17.39
N ALA A 137 19.11 -12.00 18.55
CA ALA A 137 18.77 -10.70 19.13
C ALA A 137 19.25 -9.49 18.28
N ALA A 138 20.36 -9.62 17.54
CA ALA A 138 20.85 -8.57 16.66
C ALA A 138 19.96 -8.42 15.43
N GLY A 139 19.55 -9.54 14.82
CA GLY A 139 18.60 -9.58 13.72
C GLY A 139 17.22 -9.05 14.13
N ALA A 140 16.72 -9.44 15.31
CA ALA A 140 15.47 -8.92 15.87
C ALA A 140 15.52 -7.37 16.03
N ARG A 141 16.62 -6.85 16.59
CA ARG A 141 16.83 -5.41 16.72
C ARG A 141 16.85 -4.70 15.35
N GLN A 142 17.52 -5.28 14.36
CA GLN A 142 17.58 -4.73 13.01
C GLN A 142 16.18 -4.74 12.37
N ALA A 143 15.40 -5.82 12.51
CA ALA A 143 14.03 -5.90 12.02
C ALA A 143 13.13 -4.82 12.64
N ARG A 144 13.28 -4.54 13.95
CA ARG A 144 12.57 -3.42 14.62
C ARG A 144 12.97 -2.07 14.03
N ILE A 145 14.26 -1.84 13.78
CA ILE A 145 14.75 -0.58 13.17
C ILE A 145 14.11 -0.38 11.79
N GLU A 146 14.08 -1.42 10.96
CA GLU A 146 13.48 -1.35 9.62
C GLU A 146 11.98 -1.12 9.66
N PHE A 147 11.27 -1.76 10.58
CA PHE A 147 9.83 -1.54 10.78
C PHE A 147 9.53 -0.09 11.22
N ASN A 148 10.31 0.45 12.16
CA ASN A 148 10.15 1.84 12.61
C ASN A 148 10.44 2.84 11.48
N ARG A 149 11.48 2.56 10.66
CA ARG A 149 11.77 3.35 9.46
C ARG A 149 10.60 3.30 8.47
N MET A 150 10.08 2.11 8.19
CA MET A 150 8.95 1.91 7.29
C MET A 150 7.74 2.74 7.73
N ARG A 151 7.37 2.72 9.02
CA ARG A 151 6.24 3.49 9.55
C ARG A 151 6.43 4.98 9.31
N THR A 152 7.62 5.50 9.61
CA THR A 152 7.94 6.92 9.40
C THR A 152 7.87 7.29 7.92
N GLU A 153 8.50 6.49 7.04
CA GLU A 153 8.58 6.76 5.61
C GLU A 153 7.20 6.69 4.94
N VAL A 154 6.36 5.69 5.27
CA VAL A 154 5.02 5.58 4.67
C VAL A 154 4.08 6.68 5.13
N THR A 155 4.14 7.08 6.41
CA THR A 155 3.33 8.20 6.93
C THR A 155 3.74 9.52 6.28
N ALA A 156 5.05 9.76 6.12
CA ALA A 156 5.54 10.92 5.37
C ALA A 156 5.15 10.85 3.88
N GLY A 157 5.19 9.66 3.29
CA GLY A 157 4.74 9.40 1.91
C GLY A 157 3.26 9.69 1.72
N GLN A 158 2.41 9.33 2.69
CA GLN A 158 0.98 9.66 2.68
C GLN A 158 0.75 11.16 2.75
N TYR A 159 1.53 11.87 3.59
CA TYR A 159 1.46 13.33 3.62
C TYR A 159 1.86 13.97 2.28
N LEU A 160 2.90 13.44 1.63
CA LEU A 160 3.29 13.91 0.29
C LEU A 160 2.17 13.70 -0.73
N ASP A 161 1.48 12.57 -0.70
CA ASP A 161 0.35 12.29 -1.59
C ASP A 161 -0.76 13.35 -1.45
N ILE A 162 -1.21 13.61 -0.21
CA ILE A 162 -2.19 14.66 0.09
C ILE A 162 -1.68 16.05 -0.38
N LEU A 163 -0.39 16.32 -0.18
CA LEU A 163 0.22 17.57 -0.58
C LEU A 163 0.18 17.75 -2.10
N GLU A 164 0.48 16.68 -2.86
CA GLU A 164 0.44 16.74 -4.33
C GLU A 164 -0.96 17.02 -4.86
N GLU A 165 -1.98 16.45 -4.27
CA GLU A 165 -3.37 16.75 -4.68
C GLU A 165 -3.72 18.24 -4.53
N ARG A 166 -3.16 18.92 -3.53
CA ARG A 166 -3.49 20.31 -3.19
C ARG A 166 -2.51 21.31 -3.78
N ALA A 167 -1.21 21.01 -3.78
CA ALA A 167 -0.16 21.93 -4.17
C ALA A 167 0.19 21.89 -5.66
N TRP A 168 -0.29 20.92 -6.40
CA TRP A 168 0.04 20.66 -7.80
C TRP A 168 0.03 21.91 -8.69
N VAL A 169 -1.05 22.68 -8.63
CA VAL A 169 -1.23 23.88 -9.47
C VAL A 169 -0.26 25.02 -9.14
N THR A 170 0.42 24.95 -8.01
CA THR A 170 1.40 25.96 -7.56
C THR A 170 2.84 25.54 -7.82
N GLN A 171 3.05 24.30 -8.27
CA GLN A 171 4.38 23.76 -8.52
C GLN A 171 4.81 23.96 -9.97
N PRO A 172 6.13 24.13 -10.23
CA PRO A 172 6.64 24.18 -11.60
C PRO A 172 6.35 22.87 -12.35
N ASP A 173 5.91 22.95 -13.60
CA ASP A 173 5.66 21.76 -14.45
C ASP A 173 6.86 20.81 -14.49
N SER A 174 8.08 21.35 -14.52
CA SER A 174 9.32 20.55 -14.53
C SER A 174 9.57 19.70 -13.30
N GLU A 175 8.87 19.92 -12.19
CA GLU A 175 9.03 19.18 -10.95
C GLU A 175 7.96 18.09 -10.74
N LEU A 176 6.85 18.14 -11.48
CA LEU A 176 5.67 17.31 -11.22
C LEU A 176 5.96 15.83 -11.32
N LEU A 177 6.76 15.41 -12.29
CA LEU A 177 7.15 14.00 -12.45
C LEU A 177 8.00 13.50 -11.27
N ASP A 178 9.00 14.26 -10.85
CA ASP A 178 9.86 13.91 -9.70
C ASP A 178 9.08 13.88 -8.40
N ARG A 179 8.08 14.75 -8.25
CA ARG A 179 7.19 14.81 -7.09
C ARG A 179 6.31 13.56 -7.04
N ALA A 180 5.66 13.20 -8.15
CA ALA A 180 4.87 11.98 -8.25
C ALA A 180 5.72 10.72 -7.99
N HIS A 181 6.95 10.69 -8.51
CA HIS A 181 7.88 9.59 -8.25
C HIS A 181 8.26 9.47 -6.77
N ARG A 182 8.44 10.59 -6.05
CA ARG A 182 8.69 10.55 -4.59
C ARG A 182 7.52 9.94 -3.83
N VAL A 183 6.28 10.24 -4.20
CA VAL A 183 5.09 9.60 -3.61
C VAL A 183 5.16 8.09 -3.80
N ILE A 184 5.40 7.61 -5.02
CA ILE A 184 5.58 6.18 -5.31
C ILE A 184 6.61 5.55 -4.38
N VAL A 185 7.79 6.16 -4.26
CA VAL A 185 8.90 5.61 -3.46
C VAL A 185 8.52 5.47 -1.99
N TYR A 186 7.98 6.52 -1.37
CA TYR A 186 7.79 6.57 0.08
C TYR A 186 6.41 6.07 0.55
N LYS A 187 5.33 6.35 -0.19
CA LYS A 187 3.99 5.83 0.15
C LYS A 187 3.85 4.33 -0.17
N SER A 188 4.48 3.85 -1.25
CA SER A 188 4.16 2.54 -1.81
C SER A 188 5.33 1.58 -1.93
N ALA A 189 6.37 1.90 -2.70
CA ALA A 189 7.42 0.97 -3.10
C ALA A 189 8.22 0.43 -1.90
N LYS A 190 8.72 1.32 -1.07
CA LYS A 190 9.44 0.94 0.15
C LYS A 190 8.53 0.19 1.13
N TYR A 191 7.33 0.67 1.32
CA TYR A 191 6.37 0.12 2.26
C TYR A 191 5.85 -1.27 1.84
N SER A 192 5.52 -1.45 0.57
CA SER A 192 4.84 -2.67 0.11
C SER A 192 5.78 -3.82 -0.23
N VAL A 193 7.03 -3.52 -0.59
CA VAL A 193 8.00 -4.52 -1.09
C VAL A 193 9.31 -4.48 -0.32
N LEU A 194 10.03 -3.35 -0.36
CA LEU A 194 11.38 -3.26 0.18
C LEU A 194 11.42 -3.55 1.69
N ALA A 195 10.63 -2.85 2.48
CA ALA A 195 10.65 -2.98 3.93
C ALA A 195 10.21 -4.37 4.41
N PRO A 196 9.12 -4.99 3.90
CA PRO A 196 8.79 -6.36 4.23
C PRO A 196 9.92 -7.35 3.97
N LEU A 197 10.59 -7.29 2.79
CA LEU A 197 11.74 -8.13 2.46
C LEU A 197 12.87 -7.98 3.48
N VAL A 198 13.24 -6.73 3.77
CA VAL A 198 14.37 -6.42 4.66
C VAL A 198 14.05 -6.76 6.12
N ILE A 199 12.81 -6.55 6.57
CA ILE A 199 12.36 -6.95 7.92
C ILE A 199 12.46 -8.46 8.08
N GLY A 200 11.95 -9.23 7.11
CA GLY A 200 12.04 -10.68 7.14
C GLY A 200 13.48 -11.18 7.14
N ALA A 201 14.32 -10.68 6.24
CA ALA A 201 15.72 -11.06 6.15
C ALA A 201 16.53 -10.67 7.39
N ALA A 202 16.30 -9.47 7.95
CA ALA A 202 16.93 -9.04 9.18
C ALA A 202 16.58 -9.99 10.35
N LEU A 203 15.31 -10.37 10.46
CA LEU A 203 14.85 -11.34 11.47
C LEU A 203 15.55 -12.70 11.35
N ALA A 204 15.98 -13.09 10.14
CA ALA A 204 16.78 -14.29 9.88
C ALA A 204 18.28 -14.11 10.11
N GLY A 205 18.76 -12.95 10.56
CA GLY A 205 20.18 -12.67 10.75
C GLY A 205 20.96 -12.40 9.47
N ALA A 206 20.32 -11.78 8.46
CA ALA A 206 20.95 -11.47 7.18
C ALA A 206 22.20 -10.60 7.32
N THR A 207 23.22 -10.89 6.50
CA THR A 207 24.42 -10.05 6.37
C THR A 207 24.10 -8.69 5.74
N ALA A 208 25.00 -7.73 5.90
CA ALA A 208 24.87 -6.42 5.26
C ALA A 208 24.76 -6.53 3.72
N GLU A 209 25.48 -7.48 3.11
CA GLU A 209 25.44 -7.75 1.67
C GLU A 209 24.06 -8.29 1.24
N GLN A 210 23.51 -9.25 1.97
CA GLN A 210 22.16 -9.79 1.72
C GLN A 210 21.08 -8.72 1.86
N LEU A 211 21.15 -7.91 2.92
CA LEU A 211 20.24 -6.78 3.10
C LEU A 211 20.38 -5.73 1.99
N GLY A 212 21.60 -5.47 1.53
CA GLY A 212 21.90 -4.60 0.39
C GLY A 212 21.23 -5.10 -0.89
N SER A 213 21.45 -6.36 -1.24
CA SER A 213 20.83 -6.99 -2.41
C SER A 213 19.30 -6.96 -2.37
N LEU A 214 18.71 -7.22 -1.21
CA LEU A 214 17.24 -7.15 -1.05
C LEU A 214 16.68 -5.73 -1.18
N ARG A 215 17.44 -4.72 -0.75
CA ARG A 215 17.05 -3.31 -0.98
C ARG A 215 17.12 -2.93 -2.45
N GLU A 216 18.22 -3.31 -3.13
CA GLU A 216 18.42 -3.06 -4.55
C GLU A 216 17.41 -3.81 -5.42
N PHE A 217 16.97 -5.00 -5.02
CA PHE A 217 15.87 -5.74 -5.65
C PHE A 217 14.50 -5.13 -5.35
N GLY A 218 14.23 -4.83 -4.07
CA GLY A 218 12.89 -4.48 -3.59
C GLY A 218 12.42 -3.09 -4.00
N LEU A 219 13.33 -2.13 -4.16
CA LEU A 219 12.95 -0.76 -4.55
C LEU A 219 12.41 -0.70 -5.99
N PRO A 220 13.13 -1.15 -7.02
CA PRO A 220 12.61 -1.13 -8.38
C PRO A 220 11.35 -2.00 -8.52
N LEU A 221 11.29 -3.17 -7.89
CA LEU A 221 10.08 -3.98 -7.91
C LEU A 221 8.89 -3.26 -7.29
N GLY A 222 9.08 -2.56 -6.17
CA GLY A 222 8.04 -1.77 -5.54
C GLY A 222 7.57 -0.59 -6.39
N ILE A 223 8.47 0.06 -7.12
CA ILE A 223 8.12 1.10 -8.09
C ILE A 223 7.28 0.52 -9.23
N ALA A 224 7.72 -0.59 -9.83
CA ALA A 224 6.97 -1.27 -10.89
C ALA A 224 5.57 -1.72 -10.42
N PHE A 225 5.47 -2.21 -9.19
CA PHE A 225 4.20 -2.59 -8.56
C PHE A 225 3.24 -1.41 -8.47
N GLN A 226 3.71 -0.25 -7.99
CA GLN A 226 2.85 0.93 -7.83
C GLN A 226 2.49 1.56 -9.18
N LEU A 227 3.43 1.66 -10.13
CA LEU A 227 3.13 2.12 -11.48
C LEU A 227 2.04 1.27 -12.14
N ARG A 228 2.04 -0.05 -11.90
CA ARG A 228 0.98 -0.94 -12.36
C ARG A 228 -0.36 -0.64 -11.67
N ASP A 229 -0.35 -0.42 -10.37
CA ASP A 229 -1.56 -0.04 -9.63
C ASP A 229 -2.12 1.31 -10.12
N ASP A 230 -1.28 2.30 -10.42
CA ASP A 230 -1.69 3.61 -10.96
C ASP A 230 -2.37 3.48 -12.35
N VAL A 231 -1.85 2.60 -13.22
CA VAL A 231 -2.52 2.30 -14.50
C VAL A 231 -3.88 1.63 -14.27
N LEU A 232 -3.94 0.68 -13.34
CA LEU A 232 -5.19 0.00 -12.98
C LEU A 232 -6.21 0.93 -12.31
N GLY A 233 -5.78 1.92 -11.53
CA GLY A 233 -6.65 2.93 -10.91
C GLY A 233 -7.38 3.81 -11.93
N VAL A 234 -6.76 3.99 -13.10
CA VAL A 234 -7.35 4.78 -14.21
C VAL A 234 -8.13 3.90 -15.20
N PHE A 235 -7.58 2.74 -15.61
CA PHE A 235 -8.11 1.92 -16.71
C PHE A 235 -8.66 0.55 -16.28
N GLY A 236 -8.44 0.15 -15.03
CA GLY A 236 -8.77 -1.19 -14.57
C GLY A 236 -10.28 -1.47 -14.53
N ASP A 237 -10.65 -2.74 -14.80
CA ASP A 237 -12.00 -3.22 -14.59
C ASP A 237 -12.32 -3.32 -13.10
N ALA A 238 -13.51 -2.89 -12.71
CA ALA A 238 -14.00 -2.97 -11.33
C ALA A 238 -14.00 -4.41 -10.78
N ALA A 239 -14.20 -5.43 -11.64
CA ALA A 239 -14.12 -6.83 -11.26
C ALA A 239 -12.70 -7.27 -10.85
N VAL A 240 -11.66 -6.59 -11.35
CA VAL A 240 -10.24 -6.87 -11.07
C VAL A 240 -9.73 -6.04 -9.92
N THR A 241 -10.09 -4.75 -9.87
CA THR A 241 -9.59 -3.76 -8.92
C THR A 241 -10.37 -3.72 -7.61
N GLY A 242 -11.66 -4.09 -7.64
CA GLY A 242 -12.59 -3.93 -6.52
C GLY A 242 -13.03 -2.48 -6.27
N LYS A 243 -12.68 -1.54 -7.17
CA LYS A 243 -13.07 -0.14 -7.19
C LYS A 243 -13.66 0.22 -8.56
N PRO A 244 -14.51 1.24 -8.68
CA PRO A 244 -15.00 1.74 -9.98
C PRO A 244 -13.83 2.15 -10.90
N SER A 245 -13.97 1.92 -12.22
CA SER A 245 -12.99 2.40 -13.19
C SER A 245 -12.85 3.93 -13.11
N GLY A 246 -11.60 4.41 -13.14
CA GLY A 246 -11.31 5.84 -13.02
C GLY A 246 -11.50 6.42 -11.62
N ASP A 247 -11.48 5.60 -10.57
CA ASP A 247 -11.58 6.06 -9.18
C ASP A 247 -10.46 7.04 -8.83
N ASP A 248 -9.22 6.75 -9.23
CA ASP A 248 -8.07 7.64 -9.06
C ASP A 248 -8.25 9.00 -9.75
N LEU A 249 -9.05 9.07 -10.82
CA LEU A 249 -9.37 10.33 -11.49
C LEU A 249 -10.35 11.19 -10.66
N ARG A 250 -11.30 10.56 -9.96
CA ARG A 250 -12.22 11.24 -9.04
C ARG A 250 -11.52 11.68 -7.76
N GLU A 251 -10.67 10.81 -7.20
CA GLU A 251 -9.83 11.13 -6.03
C GLU A 251 -8.80 12.24 -6.33
N GLY A 252 -8.43 12.43 -7.58
CA GLY A 252 -7.49 13.48 -7.99
C GLY A 252 -6.02 13.11 -7.82
N LYS A 253 -5.70 11.80 -7.80
CA LYS A 253 -4.35 11.29 -7.62
C LYS A 253 -3.38 11.87 -8.66
N ARG A 254 -2.29 12.47 -8.19
CA ARG A 254 -1.24 13.09 -9.02
C ARG A 254 -0.10 12.09 -9.28
N THR A 255 -0.46 11.00 -9.98
CA THR A 255 0.46 9.88 -10.25
C THR A 255 1.47 10.20 -11.35
N VAL A 256 2.48 9.34 -11.51
CA VAL A 256 3.44 9.41 -12.64
C VAL A 256 2.72 9.33 -13.99
N LEU A 257 1.65 8.53 -14.09
CA LEU A 257 0.83 8.45 -15.30
C LEU A 257 0.22 9.82 -15.66
N ILE A 258 -0.36 10.51 -14.68
CA ILE A 258 -0.97 11.84 -14.86
C ILE A 258 0.09 12.90 -15.18
N ALA A 259 1.25 12.87 -14.49
CA ALA A 259 2.35 13.79 -14.77
C ALA A 259 2.86 13.63 -16.20
N LEU A 260 3.06 12.41 -16.67
CA LEU A 260 3.48 12.12 -18.04
C LEU A 260 2.41 12.51 -19.07
N ALA A 261 1.13 12.26 -18.79
CA ALA A 261 0.04 12.64 -19.69
C ALA A 261 -0.07 14.17 -19.84
N ARG A 262 0.15 14.91 -18.77
CA ARG A 262 0.16 16.36 -18.78
C ARG A 262 1.38 16.94 -19.49
N ASP A 263 2.56 16.35 -19.32
CA ASP A 263 3.83 16.82 -19.92
C ASP A 263 3.87 16.58 -21.43
N HIS A 264 3.49 15.38 -21.86
CA HIS A 264 3.59 14.94 -23.26
C HIS A 264 2.30 15.09 -24.06
N GLY A 265 1.18 15.33 -23.40
CA GLY A 265 -0.11 15.53 -24.06
C GLY A 265 -0.24 16.88 -24.77
N SER A 266 -1.28 17.01 -25.60
CA SER A 266 -1.64 18.29 -26.24
C SER A 266 -2.04 19.33 -25.20
N ALA A 267 -2.10 20.60 -25.60
CA ALA A 267 -2.63 21.67 -24.76
C ALA A 267 -4.08 21.38 -24.29
N GLU A 268 -4.87 20.73 -25.13
CA GLU A 268 -6.23 20.30 -24.81
C GLU A 268 -6.23 19.19 -23.73
N THR A 269 -5.33 18.21 -23.84
CA THR A 269 -5.15 17.16 -22.81
C THR A 269 -4.78 17.78 -21.48
N ARG A 270 -3.85 18.73 -21.46
CA ARG A 270 -3.42 19.43 -20.25
C ARG A 270 -4.58 20.19 -19.60
N THR A 271 -5.32 20.97 -20.38
CA THR A 271 -6.51 21.69 -19.90
C THR A 271 -7.55 20.72 -19.32
N LEU A 272 -7.80 19.61 -20.01
CA LEU A 272 -8.77 18.62 -19.57
C LEU A 272 -8.39 17.99 -18.22
N ILE A 273 -7.10 17.64 -18.04
CA ILE A 273 -6.58 17.13 -16.77
C ILE A 273 -6.73 18.19 -15.67
N ASP A 274 -6.31 19.43 -15.93
CA ASP A 274 -6.32 20.49 -14.93
C ASP A 274 -7.75 20.89 -14.50
N GLU A 275 -8.75 20.75 -15.37
CA GLU A 275 -10.15 21.09 -15.09
C GLU A 275 -10.94 19.95 -14.40
N LEU A 276 -10.67 18.71 -14.77
CA LEU A 276 -11.53 17.59 -14.37
C LEU A 276 -10.93 16.70 -13.26
N LEU A 277 -9.61 16.56 -13.20
CA LEU A 277 -8.97 15.65 -12.24
C LEU A 277 -9.22 16.10 -10.79
N GLY A 278 -9.77 15.20 -9.97
CA GLY A 278 -10.11 15.46 -8.56
C GLY A 278 -11.53 16.03 -8.37
N ASN A 279 -12.36 15.98 -9.40
CA ASN A 279 -13.78 16.26 -9.24
C ASN A 279 -14.52 14.98 -8.82
N PRO A 280 -15.08 14.90 -7.59
CA PRO A 280 -15.78 13.70 -7.12
C PRO A 280 -17.04 13.38 -7.92
N ASP A 281 -17.63 14.39 -8.59
CA ASP A 281 -18.86 14.27 -9.38
C ASP A 281 -18.61 13.97 -10.86
N LEU A 282 -17.41 13.47 -11.24
CA LEU A 282 -17.12 13.10 -12.62
C LEU A 282 -18.15 12.12 -13.16
N THR A 283 -18.78 12.50 -14.27
CA THR A 283 -19.65 11.59 -15.02
C THR A 283 -18.85 10.51 -15.74
N GLU A 284 -19.46 9.39 -16.09
CA GLU A 284 -18.81 8.34 -16.89
C GLU A 284 -18.24 8.87 -18.21
N SER A 285 -18.95 9.77 -18.88
CA SER A 285 -18.49 10.38 -20.12
C SER A 285 -17.24 11.25 -19.93
N GLN A 286 -17.10 11.94 -18.80
CA GLN A 286 -15.90 12.71 -18.47
C GLN A 286 -14.71 11.80 -18.14
N ILE A 287 -14.95 10.68 -17.43
CA ILE A 287 -13.92 9.68 -17.18
C ILE A 287 -13.41 9.09 -18.48
N VAL A 288 -14.29 8.66 -19.37
CA VAL A 288 -13.90 8.13 -20.70
C VAL A 288 -13.12 9.17 -21.52
N ARG A 289 -13.48 10.46 -21.43
CA ARG A 289 -12.72 11.54 -22.08
C ARG A 289 -11.31 11.67 -21.49
N LEU A 290 -11.18 11.68 -20.16
CA LEU A 290 -9.86 11.71 -19.50
C LEU A 290 -9.01 10.49 -19.87
N GLN A 291 -9.57 9.29 -19.79
CA GLN A 291 -8.89 8.05 -20.18
C GLN A 291 -8.40 8.11 -21.64
N SER A 292 -9.27 8.55 -22.56
CA SER A 292 -8.91 8.69 -23.98
C SER A 292 -7.78 9.71 -24.20
N ALA A 293 -7.81 10.83 -23.48
CA ALA A 293 -6.78 11.87 -23.57
C ALA A 293 -5.44 11.39 -22.98
N ILE A 294 -5.47 10.68 -21.85
CA ILE A 294 -4.29 10.06 -21.24
C ILE A 294 -3.69 9.00 -22.17
N GLN A 295 -4.52 8.15 -22.77
CA GLN A 295 -4.06 7.16 -23.75
C GLN A 295 -3.43 7.83 -24.97
N ALA A 296 -4.09 8.84 -25.54
CA ALA A 296 -3.61 9.55 -26.73
C ALA A 296 -2.32 10.35 -26.50
N SER A 297 -2.00 10.71 -25.25
CA SER A 297 -0.73 11.37 -24.89
C SER A 297 0.50 10.46 -25.00
N GLY A 298 0.31 9.14 -25.08
CA GLY A 298 1.37 8.15 -25.01
C GLY A 298 1.94 7.91 -23.61
N ALA A 299 1.30 8.44 -22.56
CA ALA A 299 1.73 8.28 -21.18
C ALA A 299 1.67 6.83 -20.71
N VAL A 300 0.66 6.08 -21.14
CA VAL A 300 0.53 4.65 -20.80
C VAL A 300 1.72 3.85 -21.29
N ASP A 301 2.13 4.03 -22.56
CA ASP A 301 3.28 3.31 -23.15
C ASP A 301 4.60 3.65 -22.42
N ARG A 302 4.72 4.90 -21.97
CA ARG A 302 5.88 5.33 -21.17
C ARG A 302 5.90 4.70 -19.79
N VAL A 303 4.74 4.61 -19.13
CA VAL A 303 4.62 3.92 -17.82
C VAL A 303 4.90 2.43 -17.99
N GLU A 304 4.41 1.78 -19.07
CA GLU A 304 4.72 0.38 -19.36
C GLU A 304 6.24 0.16 -19.56
N THR A 305 6.92 1.11 -20.22
CA THR A 305 8.39 1.07 -20.36
C THR A 305 9.07 1.19 -18.99
N LEU A 306 8.64 2.13 -18.13
CA LEU A 306 9.16 2.27 -16.76
C LEU A 306 8.93 1.01 -15.94
N ILE A 307 7.77 0.37 -16.06
CA ILE A 307 7.50 -0.92 -15.39
C ILE A 307 8.48 -1.98 -15.87
N ALA A 308 8.66 -2.12 -17.20
CA ALA A 308 9.55 -3.11 -17.78
C ALA A 308 11.00 -2.92 -17.34
N ASP A 309 11.49 -1.68 -17.34
CA ASP A 309 12.87 -1.32 -16.94
C ASP A 309 13.10 -1.63 -15.44
N ASN A 310 12.17 -1.28 -14.58
CA ASN A 310 12.26 -1.57 -13.15
C ASN A 310 12.21 -3.08 -12.87
N VAL A 311 11.37 -3.84 -13.59
CA VAL A 311 11.32 -5.31 -13.49
C VAL A 311 12.62 -5.93 -13.96
N ALA A 312 13.22 -5.45 -15.07
CA ALA A 312 14.51 -5.93 -15.58
C ALA A 312 15.63 -5.68 -14.56
N GLU A 313 15.68 -4.50 -13.97
CA GLU A 313 16.64 -4.17 -12.92
C GLU A 313 16.49 -5.04 -11.68
N ALA A 314 15.26 -5.21 -11.17
CA ALA A 314 14.99 -6.10 -10.05
C ALA A 314 15.47 -7.52 -10.32
N ARG A 315 15.19 -8.07 -11.49
CA ARG A 315 15.61 -9.42 -11.88
C ARG A 315 17.15 -9.53 -12.02
N ARG A 316 17.80 -8.51 -12.55
CA ARG A 316 19.25 -8.46 -12.67
C ARG A 316 19.92 -8.56 -11.29
N VAL A 317 19.44 -7.80 -10.32
CA VAL A 317 19.92 -7.84 -8.94
C VAL A 317 19.67 -9.20 -8.32
N LEU A 318 18.45 -9.71 -8.43
CA LEU A 318 18.05 -10.98 -7.83
C LEU A 318 18.89 -12.16 -8.32
N ALA A 319 19.26 -12.18 -9.61
CA ALA A 319 20.05 -13.23 -10.22
C ALA A 319 21.48 -13.34 -9.66
N SER A 320 22.04 -12.27 -9.10
CA SER A 320 23.38 -12.23 -8.52
C SER A 320 23.40 -12.14 -6.99
N ALA A 321 22.22 -12.07 -6.36
CA ALA A 321 22.10 -11.91 -4.92
C ALA A 321 22.58 -13.16 -4.15
N PRO A 322 23.32 -13.01 -3.04
CA PRO A 322 23.82 -14.13 -2.24
C PRO A 322 22.72 -14.70 -1.31
N LEU A 323 21.62 -15.14 -1.93
CA LEU A 323 20.40 -15.63 -1.28
C LEU A 323 20.15 -17.10 -1.61
N HIS A 324 19.31 -17.76 -0.83
CA HIS A 324 18.95 -19.15 -1.10
C HIS A 324 18.17 -19.30 -2.41
N ALA A 325 18.52 -20.32 -3.20
CA ALA A 325 18.01 -20.48 -4.57
C ALA A 325 16.48 -20.68 -4.65
N ASP A 326 15.87 -21.34 -3.67
CA ASP A 326 14.42 -21.50 -3.58
C ASP A 326 13.71 -20.13 -3.39
N ALA A 327 14.25 -19.29 -2.53
CA ALA A 327 13.72 -17.96 -2.32
C ALA A 327 13.92 -17.04 -3.54
N VAL A 328 15.06 -17.15 -4.24
CA VAL A 328 15.30 -16.44 -5.50
C VAL A 328 14.26 -16.81 -6.55
N ALA A 329 13.94 -18.10 -6.70
CA ALA A 329 12.92 -18.57 -7.64
C ALA A 329 11.53 -18.01 -7.32
N GLU A 330 11.12 -18.04 -6.05
CA GLU A 330 9.80 -17.55 -5.61
C GLU A 330 9.68 -16.02 -5.66
N LEU A 331 10.74 -15.29 -5.31
CA LEU A 331 10.79 -13.83 -5.48
C LEU A 331 10.70 -13.46 -6.97
N GLY A 332 11.31 -14.27 -7.85
CA GLY A 332 11.14 -14.16 -9.30
C GLY A 332 9.69 -14.35 -9.75
N ALA A 333 9.00 -15.37 -9.22
CA ALA A 333 7.58 -15.63 -9.51
C ALA A 333 6.66 -14.52 -8.95
N LEU A 334 6.96 -14.03 -7.74
CA LEU A 334 6.23 -12.89 -7.17
C LEU A 334 6.40 -11.62 -8.01
N THR A 335 7.60 -11.39 -8.58
CA THR A 335 7.83 -10.27 -9.49
C THR A 335 6.83 -10.29 -10.65
N ASP A 336 6.63 -11.43 -11.29
CA ASP A 336 5.61 -11.57 -12.35
C ASP A 336 4.19 -11.35 -11.83
N THR A 337 3.87 -11.93 -10.68
CA THR A 337 2.53 -11.84 -10.09
C THR A 337 2.11 -10.40 -9.76
N VAL A 338 3.03 -9.58 -9.28
CA VAL A 338 2.71 -8.21 -8.85
C VAL A 338 2.73 -7.21 -10.01
N THR A 339 3.44 -7.48 -11.11
CA THR A 339 3.62 -6.54 -12.22
C THR A 339 2.81 -6.88 -13.47
N ARG A 340 2.41 -8.15 -13.67
CA ARG A 340 1.64 -8.60 -14.85
C ARG A 340 0.14 -8.67 -14.64
N ARG A 341 -0.43 -7.73 -13.90
CA ARG A 341 -1.87 -7.60 -13.81
C ARG A 341 -2.39 -6.90 -15.07
N SER A 342 -3.28 -7.56 -15.83
CA SER A 342 -3.98 -6.95 -16.96
C SER A 342 -5.21 -6.19 -16.50
N PHE A 343 -5.55 -5.10 -17.21
CA PHE A 343 -6.79 -4.34 -17.12
C PHE A 343 -7.76 -4.79 -18.21
#